data_c637d8fedb16381edaf5e40446d48710
#
_entry.id   c637d8fedb16381edaf5e40446d48710
#
_cell.length_a   1.000
_cell.length_b   1.000
_cell.length_c   1.000
_cell.angle_alpha   90.00
_cell.angle_beta   90.00
_cell.angle_gamma   90.00
#
_symmetry.space_group_name_H-M   'P 1'
#
loop_
_entity.id
_entity.type
_entity.pdbx_description
1 polymer ?
#
loop_
_entity_poly.entity_id
_entity_poly.type
_entity_poly.pdbx_seq_one_letter_code
_entity_poly.pdbx_strand_id
1 'polypeptide(L)'
;ASDVYKRQVYTFKNGRGLRISITCVDSGGHFTQEVYEACRARVGKRVFAIKGKGGDGIPFVSPPSKVPIRDNKRITCWLYTIGVDAGKATIMANLKVQEPGPKYCHFNRHPDAGYDLNFFNGLLSEKLVLTHTRRGDRWAWEKLPGHNRNEALDCRDYANAGLKIINPDMDAIERRLQGLEEKPKAPQQRRQRPRHNRADAFDDW
;
A
#
# COMPACT_ATOMS: atom_id res chain seq x y z
N ALA A 1 0.48 -5.08 18.80
CA ALA A 1 1.10 -3.83 18.33
C ALA A 1 0.36 -3.23 17.13
N SER A 2 0.09 -3.98 16.04
CA SER A 2 -0.53 -3.41 14.81
C SER A 2 -1.89 -2.74 15.05
N ASP A 3 -2.73 -3.25 15.95
CA ASP A 3 -4.04 -2.67 16.23
C ASP A 3 -3.95 -1.34 16.99
N VAL A 4 -2.90 -1.10 17.75
CA VAL A 4 -2.63 0.17 18.45
C VAL A 4 -2.31 1.25 17.43
N TYR A 5 -1.38 0.98 16.51
CA TYR A 5 -1.00 1.92 15.44
C TYR A 5 -2.19 2.29 14.54
N LYS A 6 -3.07 1.33 14.22
CA LYS A 6 -4.27 1.60 13.41
C LYS A 6 -5.27 2.54 14.07
N ARG A 7 -5.26 2.65 15.40
CA ARG A 7 -6.13 3.56 16.17
C ARG A 7 -5.51 4.93 16.37
N GLN A 8 -4.19 5.06 16.17
CA GLN A 8 -3.49 6.33 16.34
C GLN A 8 -3.99 7.37 15.35
N VAL A 9 -4.11 8.61 15.83
CA VAL A 9 -4.44 9.78 15.01
C VAL A 9 -3.21 10.66 14.95
N TYR A 10 -2.76 10.94 13.74
CA TYR A 10 -1.67 11.88 13.48
C TYR A 10 -2.28 13.26 13.24
N THR A 11 -2.03 14.20 14.13
CA THR A 11 -2.68 15.52 14.14
C THR A 11 -1.84 16.58 13.44
N PHE A 12 -2.51 17.45 12.69
CA PHE A 12 -1.95 18.67 12.14
C PHE A 12 -2.00 19.79 13.19
N LYS A 13 -1.26 20.88 12.95
CA LYS A 13 -1.26 22.07 13.82
C LYS A 13 -2.65 22.68 14.05
N ASN A 14 -3.57 22.51 13.10
CA ASN A 14 -4.96 22.98 13.20
C ASN A 14 -5.90 22.04 13.99
N GLY A 15 -5.37 21.01 14.68
CA GLY A 15 -6.13 20.04 15.46
C GLY A 15 -6.80 18.94 14.67
N ARG A 16 -6.82 19.00 13.33
CA ARG A 16 -7.32 17.92 12.48
C ARG A 16 -6.31 16.79 12.40
N GLY A 17 -6.78 15.59 12.12
CA GLY A 17 -5.90 14.43 12.08
C GLY A 17 -6.29 13.41 11.04
N LEU A 18 -5.30 12.59 10.69
CA LEU A 18 -5.43 11.45 9.80
C LEU A 18 -5.12 10.17 10.57
N ARG A 19 -5.82 9.10 10.22
CA ARG A 19 -5.51 7.74 10.67
C ARG A 19 -4.83 6.95 9.56
N ILE A 20 -4.10 5.90 9.95
CA ILE A 20 -3.53 4.95 8.98
C ILE A 20 -4.68 4.29 8.22
N SER A 21 -4.77 4.58 6.92
CA SER A 21 -5.84 4.09 6.05
C SER A 21 -5.61 2.66 5.57
N ILE A 22 -4.36 2.23 5.43
CA ILE A 22 -3.95 0.88 5.01
C ILE A 22 -2.67 0.50 5.73
N THR A 23 -2.45 -0.79 5.90
CA THR A 23 -1.19 -1.36 6.38
C THR A 23 -0.80 -2.51 5.46
N CYS A 24 0.37 -2.43 4.88
CA CYS A 24 0.99 -3.49 4.11
C CYS A 24 1.98 -4.25 4.99
N VAL A 25 1.88 -5.57 5.04
CA VAL A 25 2.77 -6.43 5.83
C VAL A 25 3.52 -7.34 4.88
N ASP A 26 4.84 -7.24 4.87
CA ASP A 26 5.67 -8.12 4.03
C ASP A 26 5.55 -9.56 4.49
N SER A 27 5.29 -10.45 3.52
CA SER A 27 5.18 -11.89 3.71
C SER A 27 6.35 -12.66 3.09
N GLY A 28 7.40 -11.98 2.65
CA GLY A 28 8.55 -12.59 1.98
C GLY A 28 9.52 -13.33 2.92
N GLY A 29 9.37 -13.21 4.24
CA GLY A 29 10.25 -13.79 5.24
C GLY A 29 9.84 -15.17 5.75
N HIS A 30 10.42 -15.56 6.88
CA HIS A 30 10.20 -16.89 7.49
C HIS A 30 8.81 -17.09 8.10
N PHE A 31 8.09 -16.02 8.43
CA PHE A 31 6.78 -16.05 9.10
C PHE A 31 5.62 -15.80 8.13
N THR A 32 5.73 -16.29 6.90
CA THR A 32 4.73 -16.09 5.83
C THR A 32 3.32 -16.50 6.26
N GLN A 33 3.17 -17.65 6.93
CA GLN A 33 1.87 -18.18 7.31
C GLN A 33 1.21 -17.35 8.42
N GLU A 34 2.00 -16.93 9.40
CA GLU A 34 1.58 -16.05 10.49
C GLU A 34 1.13 -14.68 9.95
N VAL A 35 1.85 -14.14 8.95
CA VAL A 35 1.46 -12.92 8.26
C VAL A 35 0.13 -13.10 7.55
N TYR A 36 -0.07 -14.22 6.84
CA TYR A 36 -1.33 -14.49 6.14
C TYR A 36 -2.51 -14.61 7.11
N GLU A 37 -2.34 -15.31 8.24
CA GLU A 37 -3.36 -15.42 9.29
C GLU A 37 -3.70 -14.05 9.88
N ALA A 38 -2.68 -13.28 10.24
CA ALA A 38 -2.84 -11.95 10.82
C ALA A 38 -3.54 -10.98 9.86
N CYS A 39 -3.16 -10.98 8.58
CA CYS A 39 -3.76 -10.14 7.55
C CYS A 39 -5.21 -10.55 7.25
N ARG A 40 -5.47 -11.86 7.13
CA ARG A 40 -6.83 -12.37 6.94
C ARG A 40 -7.78 -11.93 8.05
N ALA A 41 -7.35 -12.04 9.30
CA ALA A 41 -8.15 -11.62 10.46
C ALA A 41 -8.43 -10.10 10.50
N ARG A 42 -7.66 -9.30 9.75
CA ARG A 42 -7.70 -7.83 9.75
C ARG A 42 -8.01 -7.22 8.38
N VAL A 43 -8.49 -8.01 7.43
CA VAL A 43 -8.81 -7.53 6.08
C VAL A 43 -9.83 -6.38 6.10
N GLY A 44 -10.83 -6.43 6.99
CA GLY A 44 -11.80 -5.36 7.20
C GLY A 44 -11.18 -4.06 7.74
N LYS A 45 -9.99 -4.13 8.33
CA LYS A 45 -9.19 -2.97 8.75
C LYS A 45 -8.16 -2.54 7.70
N ARG A 46 -8.25 -3.06 6.47
CA ARG A 46 -7.29 -2.82 5.38
C ARG A 46 -5.84 -3.14 5.79
N VAL A 47 -5.63 -4.30 6.40
CA VAL A 47 -4.31 -4.89 6.64
C VAL A 47 -4.12 -6.00 5.61
N PHE A 48 -3.15 -5.83 4.70
CA PHE A 48 -2.95 -6.74 3.58
C PHE A 48 -1.53 -7.32 3.58
N ALA A 49 -1.45 -8.60 3.24
CA ALA A 49 -0.17 -9.23 2.96
C ALA A 49 0.35 -8.74 1.61
N ILE A 50 1.63 -8.42 1.56
CA ILE A 50 2.34 -8.08 0.33
C ILE A 50 3.55 -8.97 0.15
N LYS A 51 4.04 -9.08 -1.08
CA LYS A 51 5.30 -9.76 -1.39
C LYS A 51 6.03 -8.99 -2.47
N GLY A 52 7.25 -8.56 -2.20
CA GLY A 52 8.13 -7.92 -3.16
C GLY A 52 8.56 -8.91 -4.25
N LYS A 53 8.62 -8.43 -5.49
CA LYS A 53 9.15 -9.17 -6.63
C LYS A 53 9.97 -8.22 -7.50
N GLY A 54 11.26 -8.51 -7.67
CA GLY A 54 12.13 -7.80 -8.60
C GLY A 54 12.03 -8.34 -10.02
N GLY A 55 12.49 -7.57 -10.99
CA GLY A 55 12.56 -7.91 -12.41
C GLY A 55 11.80 -6.97 -13.32
N ASP A 56 12.15 -7.00 -14.59
CA ASP A 56 11.56 -6.13 -15.61
C ASP A 56 10.11 -6.51 -15.92
N GLY A 57 9.32 -5.50 -16.26
CA GLY A 57 7.93 -5.68 -16.69
C GLY A 57 6.95 -6.07 -15.59
N ILE A 58 7.38 -6.10 -14.33
CA ILE A 58 6.47 -6.37 -13.20
C ILE A 58 5.73 -5.09 -12.83
N PRO A 59 4.39 -5.06 -12.85
CA PRO A 59 3.61 -3.90 -12.43
C PRO A 59 3.95 -3.52 -11.00
N PHE A 60 4.02 -2.21 -10.69
CA PHE A 60 4.30 -1.74 -9.34
C PHE A 60 3.37 -2.36 -8.29
N VAL A 61 2.07 -2.45 -8.59
CA VAL A 61 1.12 -3.23 -7.79
C VAL A 61 0.34 -4.13 -8.74
N SER A 62 0.47 -5.43 -8.58
CA SER A 62 -0.31 -6.41 -9.33
C SER A 62 -1.70 -6.59 -8.72
N PRO A 63 -2.71 -7.00 -9.50
CA PRO A 63 -3.99 -7.39 -8.94
C PRO A 63 -3.82 -8.42 -7.81
N PRO A 64 -4.61 -8.35 -6.73
CA PRO A 64 -4.46 -9.27 -5.61
C PRO A 64 -4.85 -10.69 -6.00
N SER A 65 -4.13 -11.65 -5.45
CA SER A 65 -4.42 -13.07 -5.57
C SER A 65 -4.82 -13.66 -4.22
N LYS A 66 -5.61 -14.74 -4.24
CA LYS A 66 -5.92 -15.51 -3.04
C LYS A 66 -4.88 -16.62 -2.88
N VAL A 67 -4.20 -16.61 -1.75
CA VAL A 67 -3.20 -17.65 -1.39
C VAL A 67 -3.70 -18.48 -0.23
N PRO A 68 -3.47 -19.81 -0.23
CA PRO A 68 -3.89 -20.68 0.86
C PRO A 68 -3.07 -20.40 2.12
N ILE A 69 -3.69 -20.65 3.28
CA ILE A 69 -3.03 -20.60 4.58
C ILE A 69 -2.82 -22.03 5.06
N ARG A 70 -1.56 -22.39 5.39
CA ARG A 70 -1.17 -23.74 5.89
C ARG A 70 -1.74 -24.86 5.01
N ASP A 71 -1.56 -24.76 3.70
CA ASP A 71 -2.03 -25.74 2.69
C ASP A 71 -3.56 -25.97 2.67
N ASN A 72 -4.32 -25.23 3.47
CA ASN A 72 -5.76 -25.29 3.45
C ASN A 72 -6.35 -24.38 2.36
N LYS A 73 -6.68 -24.94 1.20
CA LYS A 73 -7.24 -24.21 0.06
C LYS A 73 -8.59 -23.52 0.33
N ARG A 74 -9.29 -23.88 1.40
CA ARG A 74 -10.55 -23.26 1.81
C ARG A 74 -10.33 -22.00 2.63
N ILE A 75 -9.16 -21.86 3.27
CA ILE A 75 -8.79 -20.70 4.10
C ILE A 75 -7.74 -19.92 3.34
N THR A 76 -8.09 -18.74 2.83
CA THR A 76 -7.20 -17.93 1.98
C THR A 76 -6.95 -16.55 2.55
N CYS A 77 -5.81 -15.96 2.19
CA CYS A 77 -5.46 -14.57 2.40
C CYS A 77 -5.35 -13.85 1.06
N TRP A 78 -5.67 -12.56 1.01
CA TRP A 78 -5.36 -11.70 -0.12
C TRP A 78 -3.88 -11.30 -0.07
N LEU A 79 -3.16 -11.57 -1.16
CA LEU A 79 -1.76 -11.22 -1.36
C LEU A 79 -1.63 -10.26 -2.54
N TYR A 80 -0.94 -9.13 -2.34
CA TYR A 80 -0.53 -8.23 -3.40
C TYR A 80 0.94 -8.45 -3.74
N THR A 81 1.24 -8.67 -5.01
CA THR A 81 2.63 -8.68 -5.48
C THR A 81 3.06 -7.26 -5.83
N ILE A 82 4.19 -6.82 -5.30
CA ILE A 82 4.75 -5.48 -5.47
C ILE A 82 5.98 -5.56 -6.35
N GLY A 83 5.98 -4.85 -7.49
CA GLY A 83 7.12 -4.71 -8.37
C GLY A 83 8.13 -3.73 -7.78
N VAL A 84 9.00 -4.23 -6.90
CA VAL A 84 9.90 -3.39 -6.08
C VAL A 84 10.88 -2.57 -6.91
N ASP A 85 11.29 -3.04 -8.09
CA ASP A 85 12.23 -2.31 -8.95
C ASP A 85 11.60 -1.01 -9.49
N ALA A 86 10.34 -1.07 -9.91
CA ALA A 86 9.58 0.09 -10.36
C ALA A 86 9.31 1.09 -9.22
N GLY A 87 9.02 0.58 -8.02
CA GLY A 87 8.79 1.40 -6.84
C GLY A 87 10.06 2.12 -6.38
N LYS A 88 11.19 1.40 -6.26
CA LYS A 88 12.49 1.98 -5.93
C LYS A 88 12.93 3.05 -6.93
N ALA A 89 12.77 2.78 -8.23
CA ALA A 89 13.06 3.76 -9.28
C ALA A 89 12.22 5.05 -9.10
N THR A 90 10.94 4.90 -8.79
CA THR A 90 10.05 6.04 -8.52
C THR A 90 10.50 6.83 -7.29
N ILE A 91 10.87 6.16 -6.20
CA ILE A 91 11.37 6.80 -4.97
C ILE A 91 12.64 7.61 -5.28
N MET A 92 13.61 7.01 -5.95
CA MET A 92 14.86 7.68 -6.28
C MET A 92 14.66 8.88 -7.23
N ALA A 93 13.72 8.78 -8.17
CA ALA A 93 13.34 9.92 -9.00
C ALA A 93 12.70 11.06 -8.20
N ASN A 94 11.80 10.72 -7.26
CA ASN A 94 11.12 11.70 -6.42
C ASN A 94 12.08 12.40 -5.44
N LEU A 95 13.09 11.69 -4.92
CA LEU A 95 14.11 12.26 -4.03
C LEU A 95 15.00 13.31 -4.72
N LYS A 96 15.05 13.32 -6.06
CA LYS A 96 15.78 14.32 -6.84
C LYS A 96 15.01 15.63 -7.05
N VAL A 97 13.71 15.64 -6.75
CA VAL A 97 12.88 16.85 -6.88
C VAL A 97 13.26 17.83 -5.77
N GLN A 98 13.73 19.03 -6.14
CA GLN A 98 14.24 20.04 -5.20
C GLN A 98 13.16 21.04 -4.78
N GLU A 99 12.23 21.35 -5.68
CA GLU A 99 11.19 22.34 -5.42
C GLU A 99 9.93 21.70 -4.84
N PRO A 100 9.32 22.31 -3.79
CA PRO A 100 8.05 21.85 -3.26
C PRO A 100 6.95 21.82 -4.32
N GLY A 101 6.26 20.70 -4.41
CA GLY A 101 5.20 20.49 -5.41
C GLY A 101 4.96 19.00 -5.65
N PRO A 102 4.36 18.63 -6.79
CA PRO A 102 4.12 17.23 -7.14
C PRO A 102 5.41 16.40 -7.10
N LYS A 103 5.34 15.24 -6.46
CA LYS A 103 6.45 14.28 -6.29
C LYS A 103 7.56 14.72 -5.31
N TYR A 104 7.51 15.93 -4.76
CA TYR A 104 8.48 16.34 -3.74
C TYR A 104 8.36 15.49 -2.48
N CYS A 105 9.49 15.02 -1.94
CA CYS A 105 9.52 14.20 -0.74
C CYS A 105 9.62 15.07 0.52
N HIS A 106 8.54 15.14 1.29
CA HIS A 106 8.51 15.82 2.58
C HIS A 106 8.95 14.87 3.70
N PHE A 107 9.85 15.35 4.56
CA PHE A 107 10.26 14.68 5.79
C PHE A 107 10.02 15.60 6.98
N ASN A 108 9.47 15.05 8.06
CA ASN A 108 9.26 15.80 9.28
C ASN A 108 10.62 16.10 9.95
N ARG A 109 10.86 17.37 10.28
CA ARG A 109 12.13 17.82 10.91
C ARG A 109 12.15 17.65 12.43
N HIS A 110 11.04 17.22 13.04
CA HIS A 110 11.01 17.01 14.48
C HIS A 110 11.92 15.83 14.84
N PRO A 111 12.79 15.94 15.88
CA PRO A 111 13.73 14.88 16.24
C PRO A 111 13.08 13.52 16.49
N ASP A 112 11.90 13.52 17.12
CA ASP A 112 11.17 12.29 17.45
C ASP A 112 10.45 11.64 16.23
N ALA A 113 10.55 12.26 15.05
CA ALA A 113 9.95 11.72 13.83
C ALA A 113 10.75 10.56 13.22
N GLY A 114 11.99 10.30 13.73
CA GLY A 114 12.81 9.17 13.31
C GLY A 114 13.49 9.32 11.95
N TYR A 115 13.48 10.53 11.36
CA TYR A 115 14.20 10.83 10.10
C TYR A 115 15.63 11.26 10.38
N ASP A 116 16.40 10.38 10.99
CA ASP A 116 17.80 10.57 11.32
C ASP A 116 18.74 10.10 10.19
N LEU A 117 20.05 10.18 10.43
CA LEU A 117 21.07 9.73 9.48
C LEU A 117 20.95 8.23 9.18
N ASN A 118 20.58 7.40 10.17
CA ASN A 118 20.41 5.95 9.97
C ASN A 118 19.23 5.66 9.04
N PHE A 119 18.13 6.41 9.21
CA PHE A 119 16.99 6.34 8.30
C PHE A 119 17.40 6.67 6.85
N PHE A 120 18.11 7.79 6.64
CA PHE A 120 18.52 8.19 5.29
C PHE A 120 19.59 7.26 4.70
N ASN A 121 20.50 6.73 5.49
CA ASN A 121 21.42 5.68 5.04
C ASN A 121 20.68 4.42 4.58
N GLY A 122 19.62 4.03 5.28
CA GLY A 122 18.76 2.92 4.87
C GLY A 122 17.92 3.23 3.63
N LEU A 123 17.43 4.48 3.50
CA LEU A 123 16.65 4.93 2.34
C LEU A 123 17.50 4.97 1.05
N LEU A 124 18.78 5.31 1.16
CA LEU A 124 19.73 5.45 0.05
C LEU A 124 20.71 4.27 -0.05
N SER A 125 20.36 3.13 0.55
CA SER A 125 21.25 1.97 0.68
C SER A 125 21.47 1.17 -0.60
N GLU A 126 20.69 1.41 -1.65
CA GLU A 126 20.73 0.67 -2.90
C GLU A 126 20.87 1.60 -4.11
N LYS A 127 21.48 1.08 -5.17
CA LYS A 127 21.58 1.73 -6.48
C LYS A 127 21.18 0.78 -7.60
N LEU A 128 20.69 1.34 -8.68
CA LEU A 128 20.41 0.59 -9.90
C LEU A 128 21.71 0.45 -10.71
N VAL A 129 22.10 -0.77 -11.02
CA VAL A 129 23.31 -1.10 -11.79
C VAL A 129 22.97 -1.98 -12.98
N LEU A 130 23.74 -1.84 -14.06
CA LEU A 130 23.67 -2.74 -15.19
C LEU A 130 24.50 -3.99 -14.88
N THR A 131 23.85 -5.14 -14.78
CA THR A 131 24.49 -6.42 -14.47
C THR A 131 24.57 -7.26 -15.73
N HIS A 132 25.78 -7.69 -16.08
CA HIS A 132 26.03 -8.58 -17.20
C HIS A 132 25.80 -10.03 -16.78
N THR A 133 24.88 -10.71 -17.43
CA THR A 133 24.59 -12.12 -17.15
C THR A 133 24.77 -12.98 -18.40
N ARG A 134 24.85 -14.31 -18.23
CA ARG A 134 24.87 -15.24 -19.36
C ARG A 134 23.63 -15.17 -20.26
N ARG A 135 22.53 -14.59 -19.76
CA ARG A 135 21.27 -14.41 -20.50
C ARG A 135 21.12 -13.02 -21.11
N GLY A 136 22.15 -12.18 -21.01
CA GLY A 136 22.16 -10.78 -21.44
C GLY A 136 22.25 -9.81 -20.27
N ASP A 137 22.30 -8.55 -20.63
CA ASP A 137 22.39 -7.44 -19.70
C ASP A 137 21.03 -7.15 -19.08
N ARG A 138 21.01 -6.88 -17.78
CA ARG A 138 19.82 -6.47 -17.06
C ARG A 138 20.14 -5.42 -16.01
N TRP A 139 19.19 -4.53 -15.77
CA TRP A 139 19.23 -3.63 -14.63
C TRP A 139 18.84 -4.36 -13.35
N ALA A 140 19.59 -4.16 -12.28
CA ALA A 140 19.31 -4.76 -10.95
C ALA A 140 19.62 -3.76 -9.85
N TRP A 141 18.85 -3.82 -8.76
CA TRP A 141 19.13 -3.06 -7.54
C TRP A 141 20.17 -3.81 -6.71
N GLU A 142 21.24 -3.13 -6.36
CA GLU A 142 22.31 -3.67 -5.54
C GLU A 142 22.58 -2.78 -4.34
N LYS A 143 22.82 -3.40 -3.19
CA LYS A 143 23.22 -2.67 -1.97
C LYS A 143 24.56 -1.98 -2.17
N LEU A 144 24.66 -0.76 -1.68
CA LEU A 144 25.91 -0.02 -1.64
C LEU A 144 26.89 -0.69 -0.64
N PRO A 145 28.20 -0.71 -0.90
CA PRO A 145 29.19 -1.19 0.04
C PRO A 145 29.05 -0.52 1.42
N GLY A 146 29.09 -1.31 2.48
CA GLY A 146 28.92 -0.81 3.86
C GLY A 146 27.47 -0.57 4.30
N HIS A 147 26.48 -0.69 3.42
CA HIS A 147 25.07 -0.57 3.76
C HIS A 147 24.43 -1.95 3.93
N ASN A 148 24.21 -2.36 5.19
CA ASN A 148 23.62 -3.66 5.51
C ASN A 148 22.09 -3.62 5.59
N ARG A 149 21.51 -2.43 5.81
CA ARG A 149 20.09 -2.22 6.11
C ARG A 149 19.45 -1.40 5.00
N ASN A 150 18.30 -1.86 4.50
CA ASN A 150 17.50 -1.20 3.48
C ASN A 150 16.02 -1.07 3.88
N GLU A 151 15.69 -1.34 5.16
CA GLU A 151 14.32 -1.36 5.63
C GLU A 151 13.59 -0.03 5.41
N ALA A 152 14.29 1.12 5.48
CA ALA A 152 13.71 2.42 5.21
C ALA A 152 13.25 2.56 3.75
N LEU A 153 14.03 2.03 2.79
CA LEU A 153 13.69 2.01 1.38
C LEU A 153 12.50 1.08 1.12
N ASP A 154 12.54 -0.15 1.65
CA ASP A 154 11.47 -1.13 1.48
C ASP A 154 10.16 -0.64 2.14
N CYS A 155 10.20 -0.08 3.34
CA CYS A 155 9.02 0.51 3.99
C CYS A 155 8.43 1.67 3.19
N ARG A 156 9.27 2.53 2.59
CA ARG A 156 8.82 3.62 1.73
C ARG A 156 8.16 3.10 0.46
N ASP A 157 8.75 2.07 -0.16
CA ASP A 157 8.20 1.42 -1.34
C ASP A 157 6.84 0.78 -1.05
N TYR A 158 6.73 0.04 0.04
CA TYR A 158 5.48 -0.59 0.46
C TYR A 158 4.42 0.42 0.90
N ALA A 159 4.79 1.57 1.45
CA ALA A 159 3.86 2.66 1.73
C ALA A 159 3.29 3.25 0.44
N ASN A 160 4.13 3.45 -0.59
CA ASN A 160 3.68 3.89 -1.92
C ASN A 160 2.76 2.85 -2.58
N ALA A 161 3.07 1.55 -2.43
CA ALA A 161 2.19 0.47 -2.88
C ALA A 161 0.84 0.52 -2.16
N GLY A 162 0.83 0.76 -0.85
CA GLY A 162 -0.39 0.96 -0.07
C GLY A 162 -1.25 2.11 -0.61
N LEU A 163 -0.63 3.25 -0.92
CA LEU A 163 -1.30 4.38 -1.54
C LEU A 163 -1.93 4.00 -2.89
N LYS A 164 -1.20 3.24 -3.72
CA LYS A 164 -1.69 2.74 -5.01
C LYS A 164 -2.85 1.76 -4.85
N ILE A 165 -2.81 0.88 -3.84
CA ILE A 165 -3.88 -0.08 -3.54
C ILE A 165 -5.18 0.64 -3.14
N ILE A 166 -5.09 1.66 -2.28
CA ILE A 166 -6.26 2.45 -1.87
C ILE A 166 -6.79 3.31 -3.01
N ASN A 167 -5.90 3.85 -3.84
CA ASN A 167 -6.18 4.81 -4.90
C ASN A 167 -7.18 5.90 -4.44
N PRO A 168 -6.84 6.69 -3.42
CA PRO A 168 -7.76 7.65 -2.83
C PRO A 168 -8.04 8.83 -3.75
N ASP A 169 -9.23 9.40 -3.65
CA ASP A 169 -9.54 10.71 -4.22
C ASP A 169 -8.81 11.78 -3.39
N MET A 170 -7.68 12.26 -3.91
CA MET A 170 -6.83 13.24 -3.22
C MET A 170 -7.52 14.59 -3.11
N ASP A 171 -8.31 14.99 -4.11
CA ASP A 171 -9.04 16.26 -4.10
C ASP A 171 -10.15 16.23 -3.05
N ALA A 172 -10.82 15.10 -2.88
CA ALA A 172 -11.80 14.93 -1.80
C ALA A 172 -11.12 14.99 -0.41
N ILE A 173 -9.92 14.40 -0.26
CA ILE A 173 -9.15 14.49 0.98
C ILE A 173 -8.76 15.93 1.26
N GLU A 174 -8.27 16.66 0.26
CA GLU A 174 -7.89 18.08 0.38
C GLU A 174 -9.08 18.93 0.80
N ARG A 175 -10.22 18.85 0.09
CA ARG A 175 -11.44 19.58 0.46
C ARG A 175 -11.84 19.34 1.90
N ARG A 176 -11.78 18.07 2.35
CA ARG A 176 -12.06 17.73 3.74
C ARG A 176 -11.09 18.35 4.71
N LEU A 177 -9.79 18.34 4.41
CA LEU A 177 -8.77 18.96 5.26
C LEU A 177 -8.90 20.48 5.33
N GLN A 178 -9.36 21.12 4.26
CA GLN A 178 -9.64 22.55 4.20
C GLN A 178 -10.97 22.94 4.86
N GLY A 179 -11.80 21.97 5.24
CA GLY A 179 -13.11 22.22 5.84
C GLY A 179 -14.20 22.57 4.84
N LEU A 180 -13.96 22.30 3.56
CA LEU A 180 -14.89 22.51 2.45
C LEU A 180 -15.76 21.27 2.20
N GLU A 181 -16.11 20.52 3.24
CA GLU A 181 -16.96 19.32 3.07
C GLU A 181 -18.37 19.73 2.62
N GLU A 182 -18.76 19.27 1.45
CA GLU A 182 -20.18 19.08 1.16
C GLU A 182 -20.74 18.03 2.13
N LYS A 183 -21.86 18.35 2.80
CA LYS A 183 -22.56 17.36 3.63
C LYS A 183 -22.79 16.10 2.79
N PRO A 184 -22.52 14.89 3.32
CA PRO A 184 -22.75 13.66 2.58
C PRO A 184 -24.19 13.66 2.06
N LYS A 185 -24.37 13.55 0.75
CA LYS A 185 -25.69 13.35 0.15
C LYS A 185 -26.27 12.12 0.83
N ALA A 186 -27.44 12.28 1.44
CA ALA A 186 -28.15 11.18 2.06
C ALA A 186 -28.22 10.00 1.06
N PRO A 187 -28.01 8.76 1.51
CA PRO A 187 -28.03 7.61 0.63
C PRO A 187 -29.35 7.62 -0.13
N GLN A 188 -29.27 7.77 -1.45
CA GLN A 188 -30.44 7.63 -2.30
C GLN A 188 -31.03 6.24 -2.02
N GLN A 189 -32.22 6.22 -1.40
CA GLN A 189 -32.97 5.00 -1.22
C GLN A 189 -33.08 4.33 -2.59
N ARG A 190 -32.40 3.20 -2.76
CA ARG A 190 -32.60 2.36 -3.93
C ARG A 190 -34.11 2.11 -4.03
N ARG A 191 -34.79 2.75 -5.01
CA ARG A 191 -36.17 2.43 -5.36
C ARG A 191 -36.21 0.91 -5.51
N GLN A 192 -36.87 0.24 -4.56
CA GLN A 192 -37.21 -1.17 -4.70
C GLN A 192 -38.02 -1.32 -5.96
N ARG A 193 -37.50 -2.02 -6.95
CA ARG A 193 -38.30 -2.43 -8.10
C ARG A 193 -39.48 -3.23 -7.56
N PRO A 194 -40.72 -2.94 -7.96
CA PRO A 194 -41.88 -3.74 -7.57
C PRO A 194 -41.57 -5.20 -7.94
N ARG A 195 -41.70 -6.10 -6.97
CA ARG A 195 -41.72 -7.52 -7.24
C ARG A 195 -42.96 -7.80 -8.09
N HIS A 196 -42.80 -8.12 -9.35
CA HIS A 196 -43.86 -8.72 -10.14
C HIS A 196 -44.17 -10.09 -9.49
N ASN A 197 -45.32 -10.18 -8.82
CA ASN A 197 -45.89 -11.43 -8.40
C ASN A 197 -46.23 -12.22 -9.68
N ARG A 198 -45.46 -13.26 -9.94
CA ARG A 198 -45.77 -14.32 -10.89
C ARG A 198 -46.71 -15.33 -10.20
N ALA A 199 -47.91 -14.92 -9.94
CA ALA A 199 -49.00 -15.80 -9.51
C ALA A 199 -50.29 -15.29 -10.15
N ASP A 200 -50.46 -15.50 -11.45
CA ASP A 200 -51.71 -15.48 -12.16
C ASP A 200 -51.44 -15.80 -13.64
N ALA A 201 -51.15 -17.07 -13.91
CA ALA A 201 -51.18 -17.63 -15.26
C ALA A 201 -51.19 -19.15 -15.22
N PHE A 202 -52.19 -19.74 -14.59
CA PHE A 202 -52.59 -21.15 -14.79
C PHE A 202 -54.05 -21.30 -14.26
N ASP A 203 -54.99 -20.78 -15.04
CA ASP A 203 -56.35 -21.27 -15.13
C ASP A 203 -56.81 -20.88 -16.52
N ASP A 204 -56.84 -21.87 -17.36
CA ASP A 204 -57.61 -22.05 -18.56
C ASP A 204 -56.86 -22.98 -19.51
N TRP A 205 -57.09 -24.28 -19.35
CA TRP A 205 -57.32 -25.34 -20.33
C TRP A 205 -57.55 -26.70 -19.61
#